data_0bb71672d90f1f1bd19b6edfbbea5374
#
_entry.id   0bb71672d90f1f1bd19b6edfbbea5374
#
_cell.length_a   1.000
_cell.length_b   1.000
_cell.length_c   1.000
_cell.angle_alpha   90.00
_cell.angle_beta   90.00
_cell.angle_gamma   90.00
#
_symmetry.space_group_name_H-M   'P 1'
#
loop_
_entity.id
_entity.type
_entity.pdbx_description
1 polymer ?
#
loop_
_entity_poly.entity_id
_entity_poly.type
_entity_poly.pdbx_seq_one_letter_code
_entity_poly.pdbx_strand_id
1 'polypeptide(L)'
;QIIDGTMDYIELSADLSKTISDWPVTMFRATENPSVKEMNGLGEATFGRKMPGWVTDGPQMFRTQTGKLGMLWSGWGEERYLQLVCYSESGTIAGPWVQEPKPFLGNNSGHGMLFRTFEGKLMYVVHHVEGNGPRKPQYWNVDDSGDKLVLLDQIILEK
;
A
#
# COMPACT_ATOMS: atom_id res chain seq x y z
N GLN A 1 18.65 -1.88 12.52
CA GLN A 1 19.28 -1.97 11.20
C GLN A 1 18.21 -2.34 10.24
N ILE A 2 17.63 -1.36 9.66
CA ILE A 2 16.62 -1.65 8.70
C ILE A 2 17.19 -1.73 7.38
N ILE A 3 16.97 -2.85 6.87
CA ILE A 3 17.47 -3.14 5.59
C ILE A 3 16.31 -3.45 4.66
N ASP A 4 15.24 -4.06 5.16
CA ASP A 4 14.10 -4.45 4.33
C ASP A 4 12.80 -4.29 5.13
N GLY A 5 11.97 -3.35 4.73
CA GLY A 5 10.69 -3.11 5.38
C GLY A 5 9.79 -4.35 5.37
N THR A 6 9.12 -4.61 6.49
CA THR A 6 8.17 -5.70 6.59
C THR A 6 6.74 -5.19 6.63
N MET A 7 5.82 -5.99 6.11
CA MET A 7 4.40 -5.85 6.37
C MET A 7 4.00 -6.96 7.32
N ASP A 8 3.54 -6.56 8.49
CA ASP A 8 3.28 -7.50 9.58
C ASP A 8 1.83 -7.39 10.06
N TYR A 9 1.30 -8.47 10.63
CA TYR A 9 0.05 -8.42 11.37
C TYR A 9 0.21 -9.04 12.77
N ILE A 10 -0.64 -8.61 13.68
CA ILE A 10 -0.78 -9.20 15.02
C ILE A 10 -2.26 -9.43 15.30
N GLU A 11 -2.57 -10.57 15.92
CA GLU A 11 -3.94 -10.90 16.29
C GLU A 11 -4.31 -10.25 17.62
N LEU A 12 -5.50 -9.65 17.65
CA LEU A 12 -6.06 -9.03 18.85
C LEU A 12 -7.19 -9.88 19.44
N SER A 13 -7.43 -9.74 20.72
CA SER A 13 -8.63 -10.28 21.38
C SER A 13 -9.90 -9.67 20.76
N ALA A 14 -11.04 -10.37 20.91
CA ALA A 14 -12.31 -9.94 20.33
C ALA A 14 -12.77 -8.55 20.80
N ASP A 15 -12.39 -8.14 22.00
CA ASP A 15 -12.65 -6.83 22.58
C ASP A 15 -11.55 -5.81 22.28
N LEU A 16 -10.56 -6.18 21.48
CA LEU A 16 -9.39 -5.37 21.06
C LEU A 16 -8.52 -4.85 22.21
N SER A 17 -8.65 -5.43 23.41
CA SER A 17 -7.96 -4.93 24.62
C SER A 17 -6.53 -5.42 24.75
N LYS A 18 -6.16 -6.50 24.07
CA LYS A 18 -4.83 -7.10 24.14
C LYS A 18 -4.48 -7.88 22.86
N THR A 19 -3.20 -8.11 22.66
CA THR A 19 -2.70 -9.06 21.66
C THR A 19 -2.93 -10.50 22.11
N ILE A 20 -3.28 -11.39 21.15
CA ILE A 20 -3.40 -12.84 21.41
C ILE A 20 -2.05 -13.51 21.22
N SER A 21 -1.30 -13.08 20.20
CA SER A 21 0.06 -13.57 19.95
C SER A 21 1.10 -12.65 20.59
N ASP A 22 2.22 -13.22 21.05
CA ASP A 22 3.31 -12.46 21.66
C ASP A 22 4.11 -11.65 20.64
N TRP A 23 4.09 -12.07 19.37
CA TRP A 23 4.88 -11.47 18.29
C TRP A 23 4.05 -11.25 17.03
N PRO A 24 4.34 -10.18 16.28
CA PRO A 24 3.74 -9.99 14.97
C PRO A 24 4.23 -11.07 13.99
N VAL A 25 3.40 -11.37 12.99
CA VAL A 25 3.70 -12.30 11.91
C VAL A 25 3.99 -11.49 10.65
N THR A 26 5.16 -11.71 10.07
CA THR A 26 5.53 -11.07 8.79
C THR A 26 4.76 -11.70 7.64
N MET A 27 4.06 -10.87 6.88
CA MET A 27 3.30 -11.24 5.70
C MET A 27 4.18 -11.27 4.46
N PHE A 28 4.97 -10.22 4.27
CA PHE A 28 5.93 -10.08 3.18
C PHE A 28 6.95 -8.95 3.48
N ARG A 29 7.96 -8.84 2.63
CA ARG A 29 8.98 -7.80 2.69
C ARG A 29 8.89 -6.87 1.49
N ALA A 30 9.40 -5.66 1.64
CA ALA A 30 9.40 -4.66 0.58
C ALA A 30 10.09 -5.18 -0.70
N THR A 31 11.21 -5.88 -0.55
CA THR A 31 11.98 -6.42 -1.67
C THR A 31 11.31 -7.53 -2.45
N GLU A 32 10.20 -8.08 -1.95
CA GLU A 32 9.40 -9.07 -2.69
C GLU A 32 8.61 -8.45 -3.86
N ASN A 33 8.45 -7.12 -3.88
CA ASN A 33 7.85 -6.45 -5.02
C ASN A 33 8.93 -5.90 -5.96
N PRO A 34 8.95 -6.28 -7.25
CA PRO A 34 10.00 -5.90 -8.19
C PRO A 34 10.07 -4.40 -8.51
N SER A 35 8.99 -3.67 -8.25
CA SER A 35 8.96 -2.21 -8.46
C SER A 35 9.61 -1.42 -7.32
N VAL A 36 9.82 -2.06 -6.16
CA VAL A 36 10.41 -1.39 -5.00
C VAL A 36 11.92 -1.29 -5.16
N LYS A 37 12.45 -0.14 -4.85
CA LYS A 37 13.88 0.18 -4.87
C LYS A 37 14.34 0.69 -3.51
N GLU A 38 15.64 0.68 -3.31
CA GLU A 38 16.23 1.30 -2.14
C GLU A 38 15.87 2.79 -2.07
N MET A 39 15.39 3.22 -0.92
CA MET A 39 15.17 4.63 -0.65
C MET A 39 16.48 5.27 -0.16
N ASN A 40 17.23 5.83 -1.10
CA ASN A 40 18.49 6.52 -0.79
C ASN A 40 18.27 7.67 0.21
N GLY A 41 19.13 7.73 1.23
CA GLY A 41 19.06 8.75 2.26
C GLY A 41 18.09 8.45 3.42
N LEU A 42 17.32 7.35 3.36
CA LEU A 42 16.39 6.99 4.45
C LEU A 42 17.14 6.84 5.79
N GLY A 43 18.24 6.11 5.80
CA GLY A 43 19.04 5.91 7.01
C GLY A 43 19.65 7.20 7.53
N GLU A 44 20.10 8.08 6.65
CA GLU A 44 20.68 9.36 7.01
C GLU A 44 19.62 10.32 7.59
N ALA A 45 18.45 10.38 6.97
CA ALA A 45 17.34 11.19 7.45
C ALA A 45 16.76 10.72 8.80
N THR A 46 16.74 9.38 9.01
CA THR A 46 16.08 8.79 10.19
C THR A 46 17.04 8.56 11.35
N PHE A 47 18.28 8.17 11.07
CA PHE A 47 19.24 7.70 12.08
C PHE A 47 20.57 8.44 12.06
N GLY A 48 20.74 9.47 11.19
CA GLY A 48 21.97 10.23 11.05
C GLY A 48 23.17 9.42 10.47
N ARG A 49 22.90 8.30 9.83
CA ARG A 49 23.94 7.43 9.23
C ARG A 49 23.45 6.80 7.94
N LYS A 50 24.38 6.62 6.98
CA LYS A 50 24.07 5.94 5.72
C LYS A 50 23.68 4.49 5.98
N MET A 51 22.43 4.16 5.64
CA MET A 51 21.89 2.81 5.70
C MET A 51 20.97 2.60 4.50
N PRO A 52 21.13 1.52 3.75
CA PRO A 52 20.16 1.16 2.75
C PRO A 52 18.83 0.81 3.41
N GLY A 53 17.74 1.13 2.74
CA GLY A 53 16.42 0.83 3.28
C GLY A 53 15.37 0.70 2.20
N TRP A 54 14.54 -0.32 2.33
CA TRP A 54 13.35 -0.54 1.54
C TRP A 54 12.14 -0.30 2.42
N VAL A 55 11.17 0.41 1.89
CA VAL A 55 10.03 0.91 2.67
C VAL A 55 8.77 0.10 2.38
N THR A 56 8.06 -0.28 3.44
CA THR A 56 6.64 -0.63 3.42
C THR A 56 5.87 0.39 4.24
N ASP A 57 4.74 0.85 3.72
CA ASP A 57 3.97 1.92 4.34
C ASP A 57 2.48 1.82 3.99
N GLY A 58 1.61 2.45 4.78
CA GLY A 58 0.21 2.73 4.53
C GLY A 58 -0.65 1.53 4.09
N PRO A 59 -0.68 0.39 4.82
CA PRO A 59 -1.48 -0.75 4.41
C PRO A 59 -2.98 -0.49 4.58
N GLN A 60 -3.75 -0.90 3.57
CA GLN A 60 -5.21 -1.01 3.66
C GLN A 60 -5.67 -2.34 3.08
N MET A 61 -6.34 -3.13 3.90
CA MET A 61 -6.98 -4.37 3.45
C MET A 61 -8.29 -4.06 2.73
N PHE A 62 -8.58 -4.82 1.67
CA PHE A 62 -9.84 -4.75 0.95
C PHE A 62 -10.28 -6.12 0.45
N ARG A 63 -11.54 -6.23 0.04
CA ARG A 63 -12.04 -7.34 -0.77
C ARG A 63 -12.69 -6.81 -2.03
N THR A 64 -12.40 -7.48 -3.14
CA THR A 64 -13.11 -7.23 -4.41
C THR A 64 -14.55 -7.76 -4.33
N GLN A 65 -15.38 -7.45 -5.33
CA GLN A 65 -16.75 -7.98 -5.42
C GLN A 65 -16.79 -9.51 -5.56
N THR A 66 -15.75 -10.12 -6.11
CA THR A 66 -15.60 -11.58 -6.16
C THR A 66 -15.18 -12.20 -4.83
N GLY A 67 -14.86 -11.38 -3.82
CA GLY A 67 -14.39 -11.82 -2.51
C GLY A 67 -12.87 -12.01 -2.40
N LYS A 68 -12.10 -11.74 -3.46
CA LYS A 68 -10.62 -11.82 -3.44
C LYS A 68 -10.06 -10.84 -2.41
N LEU A 69 -9.29 -11.36 -1.45
CA LEU A 69 -8.63 -10.53 -0.45
C LEU A 69 -7.38 -9.88 -1.04
N GLY A 70 -7.29 -8.57 -0.93
CA GLY A 70 -6.13 -7.79 -1.35
C GLY A 70 -5.68 -6.79 -0.29
N MET A 71 -4.51 -6.23 -0.51
CA MET A 71 -3.94 -5.14 0.27
C MET A 71 -3.38 -4.08 -0.66
N LEU A 72 -3.80 -2.83 -0.45
CA LEU A 72 -3.04 -1.66 -0.89
C LEU A 72 -1.91 -1.44 0.11
N TRP A 73 -0.74 -1.10 -0.39
CA TRP A 73 0.39 -0.69 0.42
C TRP A 73 1.30 0.24 -0.38
N SER A 74 2.22 0.91 0.26
CA SER A 74 3.11 1.87 -0.41
C SER A 74 4.56 1.52 -0.18
N GLY A 75 5.37 1.83 -1.17
CA GLY A 75 6.81 1.66 -1.15
C GLY A 75 7.52 2.75 -1.92
N TRP A 76 8.82 2.64 -2.03
CA TRP A 76 9.67 3.56 -2.77
C TRP A 76 10.22 2.88 -4.02
N GLY A 77 10.15 3.52 -5.16
CA GLY A 77 10.64 2.99 -6.44
C GLY A 77 11.36 4.03 -7.28
N GLU A 78 11.56 3.76 -8.56
CA GLU A 78 12.24 4.67 -9.48
C GLU A 78 11.52 6.02 -9.62
N GLU A 79 10.19 5.99 -9.61
CA GLU A 79 9.33 7.18 -9.66
C GLU A 79 9.03 7.75 -8.27
N ARG A 80 9.89 7.50 -7.29
CA ARG A 80 9.74 7.87 -5.87
C ARG A 80 8.63 7.05 -5.19
N TYR A 81 7.64 7.70 -4.57
CA TYR A 81 6.59 7.03 -3.81
C TYR A 81 5.60 6.33 -4.74
N LEU A 82 5.30 5.08 -4.45
CA LEU A 82 4.45 4.20 -5.25
C LEU A 82 3.30 3.66 -4.42
N GLN A 83 2.11 3.59 -5.04
CA GLN A 83 1.04 2.76 -4.52
C GLN A 83 1.13 1.37 -5.15
N LEU A 84 1.15 0.35 -4.31
CA LEU A 84 1.32 -1.05 -4.67
C LEU A 84 0.10 -1.85 -4.23
N VAL A 85 -0.08 -3.02 -4.84
CA VAL A 85 -1.16 -3.96 -4.51
C VAL A 85 -0.60 -5.37 -4.44
N CYS A 86 -1.09 -6.14 -3.50
CA CYS A 86 -0.89 -7.58 -3.46
C CYS A 86 -2.20 -8.29 -3.11
N TYR A 87 -2.26 -9.59 -3.40
CA TYR A 87 -3.44 -10.42 -3.19
C TYR A 87 -3.09 -11.70 -2.42
N SER A 88 -3.94 -12.06 -1.47
CA SER A 88 -3.82 -13.33 -0.76
C SER A 88 -4.29 -14.49 -1.64
N GLU A 89 -3.48 -15.53 -1.76
CA GLU A 89 -3.89 -16.76 -2.47
C GLU A 89 -4.91 -17.56 -1.67
N SER A 90 -4.74 -17.66 -0.35
CA SER A 90 -5.67 -18.39 0.50
C SER A 90 -6.97 -17.64 0.81
N GLY A 91 -7.03 -16.33 0.50
CA GLY A 91 -8.14 -15.46 0.90
C GLY A 91 -8.13 -15.08 2.39
N THR A 92 -7.06 -15.41 3.13
CA THR A 92 -6.86 -15.06 4.54
C THR A 92 -5.64 -14.14 4.72
N ILE A 93 -5.51 -13.52 5.90
CA ILE A 93 -4.39 -12.63 6.23
C ILE A 93 -3.06 -13.38 6.24
N ALA A 94 -3.06 -14.67 6.52
CA ALA A 94 -1.85 -15.49 6.55
C ALA A 94 -1.20 -15.65 5.15
N GLY A 95 -1.90 -15.34 4.07
CA GLY A 95 -1.36 -15.45 2.72
C GLY A 95 -1.31 -16.88 2.18
N PRO A 96 -0.34 -17.24 1.30
CA PRO A 96 0.74 -16.36 0.81
C PRO A 96 0.23 -15.14 0.04
N TRP A 97 1.04 -14.08 0.03
CA TRP A 97 0.73 -12.82 -0.63
C TRP A 97 1.48 -12.69 -1.95
N VAL A 98 0.74 -12.56 -3.04
CA VAL A 98 1.28 -12.38 -4.39
C VAL A 98 1.30 -10.90 -4.74
N GLN A 99 2.48 -10.38 -4.99
CA GLN A 99 2.69 -8.98 -5.36
C GLN A 99 2.31 -8.73 -6.82
N GLU A 100 1.55 -7.66 -7.09
CA GLU A 100 1.41 -7.17 -8.46
C GLU A 100 2.74 -6.58 -8.92
N PRO A 101 3.26 -7.00 -10.09
CA PRO A 101 4.60 -6.62 -10.52
C PRO A 101 4.73 -5.15 -10.95
N LYS A 102 3.60 -4.49 -11.21
CA LYS A 102 3.54 -3.07 -11.57
C LYS A 102 2.84 -2.29 -10.47
N PRO A 103 3.24 -1.03 -10.23
CA PRO A 103 2.52 -0.16 -9.33
C PRO A 103 1.04 0.02 -9.75
N PHE A 104 0.16 0.08 -8.78
CA PHE A 104 -1.23 0.48 -8.98
C PHE A 104 -1.31 1.96 -9.40
N LEU A 105 -0.45 2.78 -8.80
CA LEU A 105 -0.19 4.16 -9.21
C LEU A 105 1.26 4.53 -8.87
N GLY A 106 1.95 5.13 -9.82
CA GLY A 106 3.31 5.66 -9.69
C GLY A 106 3.36 7.17 -9.59
N ASN A 107 4.40 7.76 -10.19
CA ASN A 107 4.56 9.20 -10.32
C ASN A 107 4.48 9.94 -8.97
N ASN A 108 5.28 9.48 -7.98
CA ASN A 108 5.36 10.07 -6.65
C ASN A 108 3.99 10.15 -5.94
N SER A 109 3.18 9.10 -6.09
CA SER A 109 1.85 8.97 -5.50
C SER A 109 1.78 7.72 -4.64
N GLY A 110 1.34 7.84 -3.40
CA GLY A 110 1.24 6.71 -2.48
C GLY A 110 0.44 7.06 -1.23
N HIS A 111 0.42 6.11 -0.29
CA HIS A 111 -0.34 6.18 0.96
C HIS A 111 -1.83 6.47 0.70
N GLY A 112 -2.35 5.82 -0.34
CA GLY A 112 -3.73 5.99 -0.76
C GLY A 112 -4.69 5.06 -0.04
N MET A 113 -5.97 5.34 -0.20
CA MET A 113 -7.05 4.63 0.46
C MET A 113 -8.23 4.43 -0.49
N LEU A 114 -8.79 3.22 -0.47
CA LEU A 114 -10.09 2.94 -1.08
C LEU A 114 -11.21 3.38 -0.14
N PHE A 115 -12.25 3.94 -0.70
CA PHE A 115 -13.49 4.26 0.03
C PHE A 115 -14.70 4.13 -0.89
N ARG A 116 -15.89 3.98 -0.30
CA ARG A 116 -17.14 4.03 -1.06
C ARG A 116 -17.85 5.34 -0.81
N THR A 117 -18.39 5.92 -1.89
CA THR A 117 -19.29 7.09 -1.78
C THR A 117 -20.61 6.68 -1.15
N PHE A 118 -21.45 7.64 -0.80
CA PHE A 118 -22.81 7.37 -0.29
C PHE A 118 -23.69 6.63 -1.30
N GLU A 119 -23.41 6.75 -2.59
CA GLU A 119 -24.07 6.02 -3.68
C GLU A 119 -23.47 4.62 -3.90
N GLY A 120 -22.47 4.20 -3.09
CA GLY A 120 -21.85 2.90 -3.13
C GLY A 120 -20.74 2.75 -4.17
N LYS A 121 -20.36 3.82 -4.89
CA LYS A 121 -19.27 3.79 -5.88
C LYS A 121 -17.93 3.64 -5.19
N LEU A 122 -17.10 2.70 -5.67
CA LEU A 122 -15.74 2.56 -5.16
C LEU A 122 -14.83 3.62 -5.77
N MET A 123 -14.10 4.29 -4.91
CA MET A 123 -13.15 5.33 -5.26
C MET A 123 -11.81 5.09 -4.55
N TYR A 124 -10.79 5.69 -5.09
CA TYR A 124 -9.45 5.72 -4.53
C TYR A 124 -9.00 7.16 -4.35
N VAL A 125 -8.50 7.49 -3.17
CA VAL A 125 -7.84 8.77 -2.89
C VAL A 125 -6.37 8.49 -2.57
N VAL A 126 -5.50 9.33 -3.10
CA VAL A 126 -4.06 9.23 -2.89
C VAL A 126 -3.46 10.61 -2.75
N HIS A 127 -2.42 10.77 -1.96
CA HIS A 127 -1.64 11.99 -2.05
C HIS A 127 -0.58 11.89 -3.15
N HIS A 128 -0.46 12.96 -3.89
CA HIS A 128 0.50 13.13 -4.98
C HIS A 128 1.37 14.37 -4.73
N VAL A 129 2.63 14.29 -5.14
CA VAL A 129 3.56 15.42 -5.12
C VAL A 129 4.08 15.68 -6.51
N GLU A 130 3.71 16.81 -7.08
CA GLU A 130 4.25 17.28 -8.35
C GLU A 130 5.59 18.00 -8.12
N GLY A 131 6.68 17.45 -8.64
CA GLY A 131 8.03 17.98 -8.43
C GLY A 131 8.41 18.01 -6.96
N ASN A 132 8.67 19.21 -6.43
CA ASN A 132 8.93 19.49 -5.02
C ASN A 132 7.80 20.29 -4.36
N GLY A 133 6.62 20.27 -4.96
CA GLY A 133 5.45 20.97 -4.47
C GLY A 133 4.79 20.36 -3.23
N PRO A 134 3.71 20.96 -2.74
CA PRO A 134 2.95 20.41 -1.64
C PRO A 134 2.23 19.12 -2.06
N ARG A 135 1.94 18.29 -1.07
CA ARG A 135 1.10 17.10 -1.26
C ARG A 135 -0.32 17.54 -1.55
N LYS A 136 -0.90 16.97 -2.62
CA LYS A 136 -2.29 17.24 -3.03
C LYS A 136 -3.05 15.92 -3.13
N PRO A 137 -4.30 15.86 -2.67
CA PRO A 137 -5.13 14.68 -2.90
C PRO A 137 -5.49 14.58 -4.38
N GLN A 138 -5.43 13.38 -4.91
CA GLN A 138 -6.00 12.98 -6.19
C GLN A 138 -7.05 11.92 -5.96
N TYR A 139 -8.12 11.96 -6.74
CA TYR A 139 -9.24 11.03 -6.65
C TYR A 139 -9.38 10.29 -7.97
N TRP A 140 -9.66 9.00 -7.87
CA TRP A 140 -9.76 8.10 -9.00
C TRP A 140 -10.97 7.20 -8.87
N ASN A 141 -11.61 6.89 -9.99
CA ASN A 141 -12.57 5.81 -10.07
C ASN A 141 -11.82 4.47 -10.07
N VAL A 142 -12.42 3.47 -9.44
CA VAL A 142 -11.83 2.11 -9.36
C VAL A 142 -12.92 1.09 -9.65
N ASP A 143 -12.57 0.10 -10.44
CA ASP A 143 -13.37 -1.10 -10.65
C ASP A 143 -12.84 -2.24 -9.78
N ASP A 144 -13.72 -2.87 -9.00
CA ASP A 144 -13.45 -4.04 -8.17
C ASP A 144 -14.35 -5.24 -8.54
N SER A 145 -14.94 -5.23 -9.73
CA SER A 145 -15.88 -6.27 -10.18
C SER A 145 -15.20 -7.62 -10.45
N GLY A 146 -13.89 -7.61 -10.72
CA GLY A 146 -13.07 -8.81 -10.92
C GLY A 146 -12.25 -9.17 -9.68
N ASP A 147 -11.29 -10.10 -9.86
CA ASP A 147 -10.37 -10.52 -8.80
C ASP A 147 -9.27 -9.48 -8.50
N LYS A 148 -9.15 -8.48 -9.35
CA LYS A 148 -8.14 -7.42 -9.22
C LYS A 148 -8.80 -6.04 -9.30
N LEU A 149 -8.20 -5.09 -8.58
CA LEU A 149 -8.55 -3.69 -8.74
C LEU A 149 -8.05 -3.16 -10.09
N VAL A 150 -8.89 -2.38 -10.75
CA VAL A 150 -8.52 -1.66 -11.95
C VAL A 150 -8.69 -0.16 -11.70
N LEU A 151 -7.59 0.56 -11.82
CA LEU A 151 -7.61 2.02 -11.74
C LEU A 151 -8.22 2.55 -13.05
N LEU A 152 -9.24 3.39 -12.94
CA LEU A 152 -9.94 3.98 -14.07
C LEU A 152 -9.50 5.44 -14.27
N ASP A 153 -10.43 6.32 -14.54
CA ASP A 153 -10.19 7.74 -14.77
C ASP A 153 -9.96 8.53 -13.47
N GLN A 154 -9.10 9.53 -13.58
CA GLN A 154 -8.91 10.51 -12.51
C GLN A 154 -10.09 11.49 -12.48
N ILE A 155 -10.57 11.79 -11.30
CA ILE A 155 -11.60 12.79 -11.09
C ILE A 155 -10.93 14.14 -10.90
N ILE A 156 -11.21 15.05 -11.81
CA ILE A 156 -10.77 16.43 -11.71
C ILE A 156 -11.85 17.22 -10.96
N LEU A 157 -11.49 17.69 -9.76
CA LEU A 157 -12.36 18.58 -9.01
C LEU A 157 -12.26 19.98 -9.62
N GLU A 158 -13.35 20.49 -10.16
CA GLU A 158 -13.46 21.90 -10.55
C GLU A 158 -13.32 22.78 -9.30
N LYS A 159 -12.63 23.89 -9.47
CA LYS A 159 -12.39 24.87 -8.38
C LYS A 159 -13.60 25.77 -8.17
#